data_e1c45d408714eda90fad37dfde1ce474
#
_entry.id   e1c45d408714eda90fad37dfde1ce474
#
_cell.length_a   1.000
_cell.length_b   1.000
_cell.length_c   1.000
_cell.angle_alpha   90.00
_cell.angle_beta   90.00
_cell.angle_gamma   90.00
#
_symmetry.space_group_name_H-M   'P 1'
#
loop_
_entity.id
_entity.type
_entity.pdbx_description
1 polymer ?
#
loop_
_entity_poly.entity_id
_entity_poly.type
_entity_poly.pdbx_seq_one_letter_code
_entity_poly.pdbx_strand_id
1 'polypeptide(L)'
;GMIQDAIDDLDKSDPAYFKKMGKTMERFAVEASMAKIYGSETSSMVVDHCLQIFGGYGFIEEYPMAMPYRDDRINQIWEGTNEINRAIITGYMMKKVLMEEISLRDYLKNMNDFLGTSGEENKDELFKKEKHALKSAKMLTALIFQEALCSFGQDLKHEQQLSETLADMFTHLFTAESLIARVQQTISA
;
A
#
# COMPACT_ATOMS: atom_id res chain seq x y z
N GLY A 1 -7.46 10.48 -11.28
CA GLY A 1 -6.75 9.29 -10.78
C GLY A 1 -7.66 8.07 -10.80
N MET A 2 -7.14 6.85 -10.60
CA MET A 2 -7.83 5.55 -10.80
C MET A 2 -9.27 5.48 -10.27
N ILE A 3 -9.53 5.98 -9.06
CA ILE A 3 -10.88 5.98 -8.47
C ILE A 3 -11.80 6.90 -9.26
N GLN A 4 -11.35 8.11 -9.58
CA GLN A 4 -12.15 9.08 -10.32
C GLN A 4 -12.45 8.58 -11.72
N ASP A 5 -11.46 8.04 -12.42
CA ASP A 5 -11.63 7.48 -13.76
C ASP A 5 -12.66 6.36 -13.77
N ALA A 6 -12.58 5.45 -12.78
CA ALA A 6 -13.52 4.34 -12.61
C ALA A 6 -14.94 4.80 -12.22
N ILE A 7 -15.10 5.97 -11.58
CA ILE A 7 -16.42 6.56 -11.28
C ILE A 7 -16.97 7.27 -12.52
N ASP A 8 -16.11 7.96 -13.27
CA ASP A 8 -16.52 8.71 -14.47
C ASP A 8 -17.01 7.77 -15.59
N ASP A 9 -16.53 6.52 -15.60
CA ASP A 9 -16.99 5.46 -16.52
C ASP A 9 -18.41 4.94 -16.19
N LEU A 10 -18.98 5.31 -15.03
CA LEU A 10 -20.32 4.86 -14.66
C LEU A 10 -21.41 5.70 -15.34
N ASP A 11 -22.45 5.03 -15.82
CA ASP A 11 -23.64 5.71 -16.36
C ASP A 11 -24.42 6.43 -15.24
N LYS A 12 -24.39 7.76 -15.27
CA LYS A 12 -25.07 8.64 -14.31
C LYS A 12 -26.61 8.58 -14.40
N SER A 13 -27.16 8.05 -15.51
CA SER A 13 -28.60 7.88 -15.69
C SER A 13 -29.14 6.58 -15.12
N ASP A 14 -28.25 5.64 -14.73
CA ASP A 14 -28.64 4.35 -14.14
C ASP A 14 -29.27 4.55 -12.75
N PRO A 15 -30.48 4.06 -12.47
CA PRO A 15 -31.09 4.11 -11.14
C PRO A 15 -30.22 3.51 -10.02
N ALA A 16 -29.29 2.62 -10.37
CA ALA A 16 -28.35 2.00 -9.44
C ALA A 16 -26.99 2.75 -9.37
N TYR A 17 -26.87 3.93 -9.96
CA TYR A 17 -25.60 4.69 -10.04
C TYR A 17 -24.87 4.80 -8.70
N PHE A 18 -25.55 5.28 -7.65
CA PHE A 18 -24.91 5.43 -6.34
C PHE A 18 -24.46 4.10 -5.71
N LYS A 19 -25.23 3.02 -5.95
CA LYS A 19 -24.83 1.68 -5.50
C LYS A 19 -23.61 1.17 -6.24
N LYS A 20 -23.53 1.41 -7.56
CA LYS A 20 -22.38 1.07 -8.40
C LYS A 20 -21.15 1.90 -7.99
N MET A 21 -21.34 3.19 -7.77
CA MET A 21 -20.28 4.09 -7.30
C MET A 21 -19.71 3.61 -5.95
N GLY A 22 -20.55 3.27 -4.98
CA GLY A 22 -20.10 2.71 -3.70
C GLY A 22 -19.29 1.43 -3.85
N LYS A 23 -19.72 0.49 -4.70
CA LYS A 23 -18.96 -0.72 -5.01
C LYS A 23 -17.62 -0.43 -5.71
N THR A 24 -17.62 0.55 -6.59
CA THR A 24 -16.39 0.98 -7.28
C THR A 24 -15.39 1.56 -6.28
N MET A 25 -15.85 2.39 -5.35
CA MET A 25 -15.00 2.91 -4.28
C MET A 25 -14.46 1.78 -3.38
N GLU A 26 -15.32 0.80 -3.01
CA GLU A 26 -14.92 -0.35 -2.21
C GLU A 26 -13.78 -1.18 -2.86
N ARG A 27 -13.74 -1.26 -4.19
CA ARG A 27 -12.67 -1.97 -4.92
C ARG A 27 -11.28 -1.40 -4.64
N PHE A 28 -11.19 -0.12 -4.32
CA PHE A 28 -9.94 0.60 -4.02
C PHE A 28 -9.69 0.79 -2.52
N ALA A 29 -10.43 0.11 -1.66
CA ALA A 29 -10.30 0.25 -0.22
C ALA A 29 -8.89 -0.11 0.27
N VAL A 30 -8.26 -1.11 -0.33
CA VAL A 30 -6.89 -1.55 0.01
C VAL A 30 -5.88 -0.45 -0.34
N GLU A 31 -5.93 0.06 -1.56
CA GLU A 31 -5.02 1.10 -2.06
C GLU A 31 -5.20 2.41 -1.30
N ALA A 32 -6.44 2.77 -0.97
CA ALA A 32 -6.74 3.95 -0.16
C ALA A 32 -6.19 3.82 1.27
N SER A 33 -6.34 2.64 1.90
CA SER A 33 -5.78 2.36 3.22
C SER A 33 -4.25 2.39 3.22
N MET A 34 -3.60 1.80 2.19
CA MET A 34 -2.15 1.87 2.01
C MET A 34 -1.66 3.31 1.86
N ALA A 35 -2.33 4.11 1.02
CA ALA A 35 -1.99 5.51 0.81
C ALA A 35 -2.17 6.34 2.09
N LYS A 36 -3.22 6.09 2.87
CA LYS A 36 -3.48 6.76 4.15
C LYS A 36 -2.38 6.45 5.17
N ILE A 37 -2.02 5.18 5.35
CA ILE A 37 -0.96 4.77 6.29
C ILE A 37 0.36 5.42 5.88
N TYR A 38 0.79 5.20 4.65
CA TYR A 38 2.07 5.70 4.15
C TYR A 38 2.15 7.24 4.23
N GLY A 39 1.08 7.94 3.84
CA GLY A 39 1.02 9.39 3.86
C GLY A 39 1.11 9.95 5.29
N SER A 40 0.31 9.44 6.22
CA SER A 40 0.30 9.92 7.60
C SER A 40 1.59 9.60 8.37
N GLU A 41 2.21 8.44 8.15
CA GLU A 41 3.47 8.07 8.80
C GLU A 41 4.65 8.83 8.21
N THR A 42 4.68 9.04 6.88
CA THR A 42 5.70 9.86 6.23
C THR A 42 5.60 11.31 6.69
N SER A 43 4.38 11.87 6.78
CA SER A 43 4.15 13.23 7.29
C SER A 43 4.69 13.37 8.70
N SER A 44 4.36 12.44 9.59
CA SER A 44 4.83 12.44 10.98
C SER A 44 6.37 12.39 11.07
N MET A 45 7.01 11.56 10.26
CA MET A 45 8.46 11.48 10.20
C MET A 45 9.08 12.81 9.72
N VAL A 46 8.51 13.42 8.69
CA VAL A 46 8.99 14.70 8.14
C VAL A 46 8.85 15.82 9.17
N VAL A 47 7.70 15.92 9.83
CA VAL A 47 7.45 16.95 10.85
C VAL A 47 8.37 16.78 12.05
N ASP A 48 8.64 15.54 12.48
CA ASP A 48 9.59 15.23 13.55
C ASP A 48 11.02 15.68 13.18
N HIS A 49 11.46 15.38 11.98
CA HIS A 49 12.76 15.84 11.49
C HIS A 49 12.84 17.37 11.38
N CYS A 50 11.77 18.01 10.92
CA CYS A 50 11.71 19.47 10.88
C CYS A 50 11.83 20.08 12.29
N LEU A 51 11.11 19.54 13.28
CA LEU A 51 11.20 19.97 14.66
C LEU A 51 12.64 19.80 15.20
N GLN A 52 13.27 18.66 14.89
CA GLN A 52 14.64 18.38 15.28
C GLN A 52 15.64 19.39 14.68
N ILE A 53 15.45 19.81 13.41
CA ILE A 53 16.28 20.83 12.75
C ILE A 53 16.18 22.19 13.47
N PHE A 54 14.98 22.57 13.93
CA PHE A 54 14.78 23.78 14.73
C PHE A 54 15.36 23.68 16.14
N GLY A 55 15.68 22.47 16.62
CA GLY A 55 16.20 22.25 17.97
C GLY A 55 15.20 22.69 19.04
N GLY A 56 15.69 23.28 20.14
CA GLY A 56 14.82 23.78 21.22
C GLY A 56 13.77 24.79 20.77
N TYR A 57 14.05 25.58 19.75
CA TYR A 57 13.09 26.51 19.16
C TYR A 57 11.95 25.82 18.44
N GLY A 58 12.13 24.59 17.93
CA GLY A 58 11.05 23.81 17.33
C GLY A 58 9.99 23.36 18.33
N PHE A 59 10.37 23.22 19.61
CA PHE A 59 9.49 22.74 20.68
C PHE A 59 8.60 23.82 21.29
N ILE A 60 9.06 25.08 21.32
CA ILE A 60 8.32 26.20 21.92
C ILE A 60 7.30 26.80 20.94
N GLU A 61 6.14 27.25 21.48
CA GLU A 61 4.98 27.64 20.67
C GLU A 61 5.18 28.99 19.93
N GLU A 62 6.14 29.79 20.31
CA GLU A 62 6.51 31.04 19.63
C GLU A 62 7.12 30.84 18.24
N TYR A 63 7.56 29.62 17.93
CA TYR A 63 8.09 29.24 16.62
C TYR A 63 7.14 28.35 15.82
N PRO A 64 7.24 28.35 14.49
CA PRO A 64 6.19 27.76 13.62
C PRO A 64 6.12 26.23 13.64
N MET A 65 7.04 25.49 14.28
CA MET A 65 7.09 24.04 14.19
C MET A 65 6.27 23.28 15.23
N ALA A 66 6.02 23.86 16.41
CA ALA A 66 5.26 23.20 17.46
C ALA A 66 3.80 22.91 17.04
N MET A 67 3.18 23.83 16.31
CA MET A 67 1.81 23.68 15.82
C MET A 67 1.67 22.59 14.75
N PRO A 68 2.44 22.58 13.62
CA PRO A 68 2.41 21.48 12.65
C PRO A 68 2.69 20.09 13.26
N TYR A 69 3.60 19.99 14.20
CA TYR A 69 3.89 18.74 14.90
C TYR A 69 2.69 18.22 15.67
N ARG A 70 1.98 19.09 16.37
CA ARG A 70 0.75 18.73 17.11
C ARG A 70 -0.38 18.36 16.17
N ASP A 71 -0.58 19.15 15.12
CA ASP A 71 -1.66 18.95 14.16
C ASP A 71 -1.49 17.69 13.32
N ASP A 72 -0.24 17.32 13.02
CA ASP A 72 0.04 16.10 12.24
C ASP A 72 -0.36 14.82 12.99
N ARG A 73 -0.21 14.79 14.32
CA ARG A 73 -0.43 13.57 15.11
C ARG A 73 -1.82 12.97 14.94
N ILE A 74 -2.84 13.79 14.71
CA ILE A 74 -4.21 13.32 14.51
C ILE A 74 -4.38 12.50 13.22
N ASN A 75 -3.52 12.71 12.21
CA ASN A 75 -3.61 12.02 10.92
C ASN A 75 -3.44 10.50 11.03
N GLN A 76 -2.79 10.00 12.08
CA GLN A 76 -2.66 8.57 12.33
C GLN A 76 -3.87 7.99 13.08
N ILE A 77 -4.76 8.85 13.61
CA ILE A 77 -5.84 8.46 14.51
C ILE A 77 -7.21 8.52 13.82
N TRP A 78 -7.51 9.61 13.09
CA TRP A 78 -8.81 9.81 12.49
C TRP A 78 -9.00 9.05 11.18
N GLU A 79 -10.27 8.98 10.71
CA GLU A 79 -10.66 8.27 9.46
C GLU A 79 -10.21 6.80 9.43
N GLY A 80 -10.29 6.15 10.60
CA GLY A 80 -9.70 4.85 10.87
C GLY A 80 -8.23 4.99 11.26
N THR A 81 -7.88 4.49 12.43
CA THR A 81 -6.48 4.51 12.88
C THR A 81 -5.59 3.76 11.88
N ASN A 82 -4.29 4.00 11.93
CA ASN A 82 -3.36 3.27 11.04
C ASN A 82 -3.42 1.76 11.29
N GLU A 83 -3.65 1.33 12.53
CA GLU A 83 -3.83 -0.08 12.91
C GLU A 83 -5.11 -0.66 12.28
N ILE A 84 -6.22 0.07 12.30
CA ILE A 84 -7.48 -0.34 11.64
C ILE A 84 -7.29 -0.43 10.12
N ASN A 85 -6.60 0.54 9.51
CA ASN A 85 -6.29 0.48 8.09
C ASN A 85 -5.40 -0.71 7.73
N ARG A 86 -4.43 -1.10 8.58
CA ARG A 86 -3.65 -2.33 8.41
C ARG A 86 -4.53 -3.58 8.44
N ALA A 87 -5.45 -3.66 9.39
CA ALA A 87 -6.41 -4.76 9.47
C ALA A 87 -7.33 -4.82 8.22
N ILE A 88 -7.75 -3.66 7.69
CA ILE A 88 -8.51 -3.58 6.43
C ILE A 88 -7.69 -4.16 5.27
N ILE A 89 -6.42 -3.75 5.10
CA ILE A 89 -5.57 -4.24 4.03
C ILE A 89 -5.49 -5.77 4.05
N THR A 90 -5.09 -6.36 5.17
CA THR A 90 -4.93 -7.81 5.28
C THR A 90 -6.27 -8.54 5.12
N GLY A 91 -7.35 -8.03 5.73
CA GLY A 91 -8.69 -8.61 5.63
C GLY A 91 -9.24 -8.62 4.20
N TYR A 92 -9.08 -7.53 3.46
CA TYR A 92 -9.52 -7.46 2.05
C TYR A 92 -8.63 -8.31 1.13
N MET A 93 -7.31 -8.34 1.35
CA MET A 93 -6.42 -9.22 0.59
C MET A 93 -6.78 -10.69 0.80
N MET A 94 -7.05 -11.10 2.04
CA MET A 94 -7.54 -12.43 2.37
C MET A 94 -8.88 -12.72 1.65
N LYS A 95 -9.83 -11.79 1.70
CA LYS A 95 -11.13 -11.93 1.00
C LYS A 95 -10.95 -12.11 -0.50
N LYS A 96 -10.10 -11.31 -1.14
CA LYS A 96 -9.82 -11.40 -2.59
C LYS A 96 -9.21 -12.75 -2.98
N VAL A 97 -8.34 -13.33 -2.15
CA VAL A 97 -7.78 -14.67 -2.38
C VAL A 97 -8.82 -15.76 -2.18
N LEU A 98 -9.64 -15.68 -1.13
CA LEU A 98 -10.69 -16.67 -0.86
C LEU A 98 -11.82 -16.64 -1.91
N MET A 99 -12.09 -15.48 -2.53
CA MET A 99 -13.06 -15.32 -3.60
C MET A 99 -12.47 -15.61 -5.00
N GLU A 100 -11.24 -16.06 -5.07
CA GLU A 100 -10.49 -16.32 -6.32
C GLU A 100 -10.35 -15.09 -7.23
N GLU A 101 -10.54 -13.88 -6.70
CA GLU A 101 -10.26 -12.63 -7.42
C GLU A 101 -8.75 -12.44 -7.66
N ILE A 102 -7.91 -13.02 -6.77
CA ILE A 102 -6.46 -13.09 -6.90
C ILE A 102 -6.05 -14.55 -6.86
N SER A 103 -5.51 -15.06 -7.98
CA SER A 103 -4.97 -16.42 -8.06
C SER A 103 -3.56 -16.47 -7.47
N LEU A 104 -3.48 -16.53 -6.14
CA LEU A 104 -2.19 -16.56 -5.41
C LEU A 104 -1.36 -17.80 -5.78
N ARG A 105 -2.02 -18.97 -5.96
CA ARG A 105 -1.36 -20.21 -6.37
C ARG A 105 -0.69 -20.11 -7.74
N ASP A 106 -1.37 -19.53 -8.72
CA ASP A 106 -0.84 -19.41 -10.08
C ASP A 106 0.28 -18.38 -10.13
N TYR A 107 0.17 -17.32 -9.33
CA TYR A 107 1.26 -16.35 -9.15
C TYR A 107 2.53 -17.02 -8.61
N LEU A 108 2.40 -17.90 -7.60
CA LEU A 108 3.52 -18.59 -6.98
C LEU A 108 4.08 -19.75 -7.83
N LYS A 109 3.29 -20.40 -8.70
CA LYS A 109 3.83 -21.38 -9.66
C LYS A 109 4.89 -20.77 -10.58
N ASN A 110 4.69 -19.52 -10.99
CA ASN A 110 5.63 -18.79 -11.84
C ASN A 110 6.91 -18.35 -11.08
N MET A 111 6.98 -18.56 -9.77
CA MET A 111 8.16 -18.23 -8.95
C MET A 111 9.36 -19.11 -9.29
N ASN A 112 9.16 -20.42 -9.53
CA ASN A 112 10.23 -21.35 -9.87
C ASN A 112 10.88 -20.98 -11.22
N ASP A 113 10.09 -20.57 -12.20
CA ASP A 113 10.57 -20.11 -13.50
C ASP A 113 11.37 -18.82 -13.35
N PHE A 114 10.95 -17.93 -12.48
CA PHE A 114 11.66 -16.67 -12.20
C PHE A 114 12.98 -16.90 -11.47
N LEU A 115 13.04 -17.81 -10.49
CA LEU A 115 14.24 -18.12 -9.74
C LEU A 115 15.28 -18.88 -10.61
N GLY A 116 14.82 -19.60 -11.63
CA GLY A 116 15.66 -20.31 -12.59
C GLY A 116 16.23 -19.43 -13.71
N THR A 117 15.64 -18.28 -13.96
CA THR A 117 16.15 -17.29 -14.93
C THR A 117 17.10 -16.33 -14.24
N SER A 118 18.39 -16.66 -14.21
CA SER A 118 19.45 -15.65 -14.08
C SER A 118 19.26 -14.67 -15.25
N GLY A 119 18.74 -13.48 -14.93
CA GLY A 119 18.31 -12.53 -15.94
C GLY A 119 19.39 -12.22 -16.95
N GLU A 120 19.14 -12.57 -18.21
CA GLU A 120 19.92 -12.06 -19.31
C GLU A 120 19.96 -10.53 -19.23
N GLU A 121 21.17 -10.02 -19.14
CA GLU A 121 21.44 -8.59 -18.97
C GLU A 121 21.18 -7.82 -20.26
N ASN A 122 19.94 -7.43 -20.47
CA ASN A 122 19.67 -6.29 -21.35
C ASN A 122 20.04 -5.02 -20.56
N LYS A 123 21.19 -4.43 -20.86
CA LYS A 123 21.83 -3.36 -20.04
C LYS A 123 21.10 -2.03 -20.06
N ASP A 124 20.11 -1.84 -20.92
CA ASP A 124 19.52 -0.52 -21.23
C ASP A 124 18.14 -0.27 -20.65
N GLU A 125 17.59 -1.16 -19.80
CA GLU A 125 16.26 -0.92 -19.22
C GLU A 125 16.35 -0.08 -17.95
N LEU A 126 15.66 1.08 -17.97
CA LEU A 126 15.53 1.99 -16.83
C LEU A 126 14.90 1.27 -15.63
N PHE A 127 15.54 1.38 -14.44
CA PHE A 127 15.11 0.75 -13.20
C PHE A 127 15.06 -0.80 -13.23
N LYS A 128 15.86 -1.44 -14.03
CA LYS A 128 15.87 -2.91 -14.13
C LYS A 128 16.16 -3.60 -12.79
N LYS A 129 17.15 -3.10 -12.06
CA LYS A 129 17.52 -3.67 -10.75
C LYS A 129 16.40 -3.48 -9.72
N GLU A 130 15.81 -2.30 -9.70
CA GLU A 130 14.72 -1.95 -8.80
C GLU A 130 13.46 -2.76 -9.13
N LYS A 131 13.11 -2.91 -10.41
CA LYS A 131 11.99 -3.75 -10.85
C LYS A 131 12.22 -5.22 -10.51
N HIS A 132 13.43 -5.73 -10.69
CA HIS A 132 13.76 -7.10 -10.31
C HIS A 132 13.65 -7.30 -8.79
N ALA A 133 14.21 -6.39 -7.99
CA ALA A 133 14.10 -6.42 -6.54
C ALA A 133 12.62 -6.34 -6.08
N LEU A 134 11.83 -5.45 -6.68
CA LEU A 134 10.40 -5.33 -6.40
C LEU A 134 9.65 -6.62 -6.75
N LYS A 135 9.94 -7.24 -7.89
CA LYS A 135 9.34 -8.52 -8.28
C LYS A 135 9.69 -9.64 -7.30
N SER A 136 10.95 -9.72 -6.86
CA SER A 136 11.39 -10.68 -5.86
C SER A 136 10.69 -10.45 -4.50
N ALA A 137 10.57 -9.20 -4.07
CA ALA A 137 9.88 -8.85 -2.84
C ALA A 137 8.37 -9.17 -2.90
N LYS A 138 7.71 -8.93 -4.04
CA LYS A 138 6.31 -9.33 -4.27
C LYS A 138 6.13 -10.85 -4.15
N MET A 139 7.04 -11.62 -4.74
CA MET A 139 6.99 -13.08 -4.66
C MET A 139 7.18 -13.59 -3.23
N LEU A 140 8.15 -13.03 -2.50
CA LEU A 140 8.36 -13.36 -1.09
C LEU A 140 7.14 -13.03 -0.23
N THR A 141 6.56 -11.84 -0.42
CA THR A 141 5.35 -11.43 0.30
C THR A 141 4.16 -12.35 -0.01
N ALA A 142 4.00 -12.74 -1.28
CA ALA A 142 2.96 -13.69 -1.68
C ALA A 142 3.14 -15.07 -1.03
N LEU A 143 4.38 -15.55 -0.93
CA LEU A 143 4.70 -16.81 -0.25
C LEU A 143 4.39 -16.74 1.24
N ILE A 144 4.85 -15.69 1.93
CA ILE A 144 4.58 -15.50 3.36
C ILE A 144 3.07 -15.39 3.61
N PHE A 145 2.34 -14.67 2.75
CA PHE A 145 0.89 -14.54 2.85
C PHE A 145 0.18 -15.88 2.62
N GLN A 146 0.63 -16.70 1.67
CA GLN A 146 0.09 -18.04 1.47
C GLN A 146 0.32 -18.92 2.69
N GLU A 147 1.53 -18.93 3.28
CA GLU A 147 1.83 -19.71 4.49
C GLU A 147 0.99 -19.24 5.67
N ALA A 148 0.78 -17.93 5.83
CA ALA A 148 -0.12 -17.38 6.84
C ALA A 148 -1.57 -17.87 6.64
N LEU A 149 -2.08 -17.85 5.41
CA LEU A 149 -3.41 -18.36 5.09
C LEU A 149 -3.52 -19.89 5.32
N CYS A 150 -2.49 -20.66 4.99
CA CYS A 150 -2.48 -22.10 5.24
C CYS A 150 -2.45 -22.43 6.74
N SER A 151 -1.73 -21.64 7.53
CA SER A 151 -1.54 -21.88 8.98
C SER A 151 -2.75 -21.44 9.80
N PHE A 152 -3.35 -20.29 9.48
CA PHE A 152 -4.39 -19.64 10.29
C PHE A 152 -5.76 -19.63 9.62
N GLY A 153 -5.84 -19.80 8.31
CA GLY A 153 -7.11 -19.74 7.57
C GLY A 153 -7.86 -18.43 7.84
N GLN A 154 -9.14 -18.56 8.25
CA GLN A 154 -9.97 -17.40 8.58
C GLN A 154 -9.59 -16.72 9.90
N ASP A 155 -8.83 -17.40 10.77
CA ASP A 155 -8.38 -16.87 12.05
C ASP A 155 -7.21 -15.88 11.90
N LEU A 156 -6.59 -15.79 10.71
CA LEU A 156 -5.53 -14.82 10.42
C LEU A 156 -5.93 -13.38 10.80
N LYS A 157 -7.21 -13.04 10.69
CA LYS A 157 -7.74 -11.72 11.11
C LYS A 157 -7.58 -11.44 12.60
N HIS A 158 -7.39 -12.49 13.45
CA HIS A 158 -7.19 -12.38 14.89
C HIS A 158 -5.71 -12.34 15.27
N GLU A 159 -4.82 -12.73 14.34
CA GLU A 159 -3.37 -12.66 14.49
C GLU A 159 -2.88 -11.25 14.15
N GLN A 160 -3.11 -10.30 15.08
CA GLN A 160 -2.95 -8.85 14.82
C GLN A 160 -1.53 -8.48 14.42
N GLN A 161 -0.50 -9.03 15.10
CA GLN A 161 0.91 -8.73 14.78
C GLN A 161 1.30 -9.21 13.38
N LEU A 162 0.85 -10.40 13.00
CA LEU A 162 1.10 -10.95 11.67
C LEU A 162 0.35 -10.15 10.60
N SER A 163 -0.90 -9.80 10.88
CA SER A 163 -1.73 -8.98 9.98
C SER A 163 -1.13 -7.59 9.76
N GLU A 164 -0.60 -6.96 10.80
CA GLU A 164 0.11 -5.68 10.73
C GLU A 164 1.35 -5.79 9.84
N THR A 165 2.20 -6.79 10.10
CA THR A 165 3.42 -7.02 9.31
C THR A 165 3.11 -7.25 7.83
N LEU A 166 2.10 -8.06 7.53
CA LEU A 166 1.65 -8.31 6.15
C LEU A 166 1.14 -7.03 5.48
N ALA A 167 0.36 -6.21 6.19
CA ALA A 167 -0.12 -4.94 5.69
C ALA A 167 1.01 -3.97 5.38
N ASP A 168 2.05 -3.92 6.21
CA ASP A 168 3.25 -3.11 5.96
C ASP A 168 4.00 -3.59 4.73
N MET A 169 4.18 -4.91 4.56
CA MET A 169 4.78 -5.49 3.36
C MET A 169 4.01 -5.08 2.09
N PHE A 170 2.68 -5.21 2.09
CA PHE A 170 1.84 -4.77 0.96
C PHE A 170 1.95 -3.26 0.71
N THR A 171 1.94 -2.45 1.76
CA THR A 171 2.05 -0.98 1.67
C THR A 171 3.38 -0.56 1.05
N HIS A 172 4.49 -1.13 1.49
CA HIS A 172 5.81 -0.83 0.94
C HIS A 172 5.96 -1.27 -0.52
N LEU A 173 5.42 -2.44 -0.89
CA LEU A 173 5.42 -2.89 -2.28
C LEU A 173 4.60 -1.97 -3.19
N PHE A 174 3.41 -1.58 -2.76
CA PHE A 174 2.54 -0.65 -3.49
C PHE A 174 3.22 0.72 -3.69
N THR A 175 3.86 1.23 -2.64
CA THR A 175 4.56 2.52 -2.69
C THR A 175 5.77 2.47 -3.62
N ALA A 176 6.59 1.42 -3.51
CA ALA A 176 7.76 1.25 -4.37
C ALA A 176 7.38 1.12 -5.85
N GLU A 177 6.33 0.35 -6.16
CA GLU A 177 5.82 0.21 -7.53
C GLU A 177 5.27 1.53 -8.07
N SER A 178 4.49 2.24 -7.26
CA SER A 178 3.92 3.55 -7.62
C SER A 178 5.01 4.58 -7.88
N LEU A 179 6.09 4.56 -7.09
CA LEU A 179 7.24 5.45 -7.28
C LEU A 179 7.95 5.17 -8.61
N ILE A 180 8.26 3.90 -8.89
CA ILE A 180 8.91 3.51 -10.15
C ILE A 180 8.05 3.93 -11.35
N ALA A 181 6.76 3.64 -11.31
CA ALA A 181 5.82 4.02 -12.38
C ALA A 181 5.77 5.54 -12.57
N ARG A 182 5.71 6.31 -11.48
CA ARG A 182 5.68 7.78 -11.54
C ARG A 182 6.95 8.37 -12.15
N VAL A 183 8.12 7.90 -11.72
CA VAL A 183 9.40 8.37 -12.25
C VAL A 183 9.52 8.03 -13.74
N GLN A 184 9.11 6.81 -14.15
CA GLN A 184 9.09 6.45 -15.57
C GLN A 184 8.22 7.37 -16.41
N GLN A 185 7.01 7.71 -15.95
CA GLN A 185 6.13 8.66 -16.62
C GLN A 185 6.78 10.06 -16.77
N THR A 186 7.45 10.52 -15.70
CA THR A 186 8.10 11.85 -15.70
C THR A 186 9.28 11.92 -16.68
N ILE A 187 10.03 10.81 -16.84
CA ILE A 187 11.18 10.75 -17.76
C ILE A 187 10.73 10.61 -19.23
N SER A 188 9.55 9.98 -19.45
CA SER A 188 8.99 9.75 -20.79
C SER A 188 8.17 10.92 -21.32
N ALA A 189 7.88 11.91 -20.48
CA ALA A 189 7.11 13.12 -20.82
C ALA A 189 8.03 14.27 -21.25
#